data_8c52a10bc845d3503333c9443b90a489
#
_entry.id   8c52a10bc845d3503333c9443b90a489
#
_cell.length_a   1.000
_cell.length_b   1.000
_cell.length_c   1.000
_cell.angle_alpha   90.00
_cell.angle_beta   90.00
_cell.angle_gamma   90.00
#
_symmetry.space_group_name_H-M   'P 1'
#
loop_
_entity.id
_entity.type
_entity.pdbx_description
1 polymer ?
#
loop_
_entity_poly.entity_id
_entity_poly.type
_entity_poly.pdbx_seq_one_letter_code
_entity_poly.pdbx_strand_id
1 'polypeptide(L)'
;MFTLGWTRFFSAGRREKLSPAVYFSSLPVLQTERLILRPLRRKDAADIFSYASDPEVTRYVLWDPHRSVSETRSYIRYILALYRRGLPSSWGVVHRETGRVIGTIGFLWYSEANSSAEVGYSFSREFWNMGIATEALQAVISSAFGSLPLNRLEAQHDIRNAASGRVMEKCGMQREGILRHRVKNKNEYIDTVLWSVLRSDLE
;
A
#
# COMPACT_ATOMS: atom_id res chain seq x y z
N MET A 1 -8.58 -11.36 -23.73
CA MET A 1 -8.83 -9.92 -23.79
C MET A 1 -9.82 -9.61 -22.67
N PHE A 2 -9.34 -9.34 -21.45
CA PHE A 2 -10.19 -9.02 -20.31
C PHE A 2 -10.05 -7.53 -20.05
N THR A 3 -10.98 -6.74 -20.55
CA THR A 3 -11.15 -5.34 -20.16
C THR A 3 -11.69 -5.33 -18.74
N LEU A 4 -10.80 -5.21 -17.76
CA LEU A 4 -11.14 -4.91 -16.38
C LEU A 4 -11.85 -3.55 -16.34
N GLY A 5 -13.11 -3.58 -15.87
CA GLY A 5 -13.98 -2.42 -15.84
C GLY A 5 -13.55 -1.31 -14.91
N TRP A 6 -12.53 -0.54 -15.26
CA TRP A 6 -12.12 0.71 -14.61
C TRP A 6 -13.18 1.82 -14.70
N THR A 7 -14.14 1.68 -15.63
CA THR A 7 -15.17 2.68 -15.95
C THR A 7 -16.10 3.07 -14.80
N ARG A 8 -16.16 2.32 -13.71
CA ARG A 8 -17.01 2.66 -12.54
C ARG A 8 -16.36 3.58 -11.50
N PHE A 9 -15.06 3.80 -11.55
CA PHE A 9 -14.34 4.56 -10.53
C PHE A 9 -14.00 6.00 -10.91
N PHE A 10 -14.06 6.35 -12.20
CA PHE A 10 -13.61 7.64 -12.72
C PHE A 10 -14.72 8.60 -13.15
N SER A 11 -16.00 8.31 -12.87
CA SER A 11 -17.09 9.26 -13.15
C SER A 11 -17.20 10.29 -12.01
N ALA A 12 -16.27 11.21 -11.95
CA ALA A 12 -16.46 12.45 -11.18
C ALA A 12 -15.69 13.56 -11.88
N GLY A 13 -16.36 14.70 -12.14
CA GLY A 13 -15.77 15.87 -12.77
C GLY A 13 -14.38 16.21 -12.22
N ARG A 14 -13.59 16.97 -12.97
CA ARG A 14 -12.23 17.41 -12.61
C ARG A 14 -12.23 18.00 -11.19
N ARG A 15 -12.03 17.16 -10.17
CA ARG A 15 -11.73 17.65 -8.82
C ARG A 15 -10.33 18.26 -8.87
N GLU A 16 -10.18 19.44 -8.30
CA GLU A 16 -8.88 20.06 -8.11
C GLU A 16 -7.98 19.08 -7.34
N LYS A 17 -6.76 18.87 -7.84
CA LYS A 17 -5.81 17.98 -7.19
C LYS A 17 -5.32 18.59 -5.89
N LEU A 18 -5.27 17.76 -4.86
CA LEU A 18 -4.72 18.18 -3.57
C LEU A 18 -3.20 18.32 -3.64
N SER A 19 -2.63 19.25 -2.89
CA SER A 19 -1.19 19.21 -2.67
C SER A 19 -0.82 17.93 -1.92
N PRO A 20 0.36 17.34 -2.20
CA PRO A 20 0.79 16.10 -1.53
C PRO A 20 0.78 16.22 0.00
N ALA A 21 1.23 17.36 0.53
CA ALA A 21 1.24 17.60 1.97
C ALA A 21 -0.17 17.58 2.58
N VAL A 22 -1.17 18.15 1.91
CA VAL A 22 -2.58 18.11 2.36
C VAL A 22 -3.11 16.67 2.30
N TYR A 23 -2.87 15.97 1.19
CA TYR A 23 -3.31 14.59 1.03
C TYR A 23 -2.74 13.68 2.12
N PHE A 24 -1.41 13.74 2.37
CA PHE A 24 -0.75 12.88 3.35
C PHE A 24 -1.02 13.30 4.81
N SER A 25 -1.33 14.56 5.09
CA SER A 25 -1.71 14.97 6.44
C SER A 25 -3.11 14.51 6.84
N SER A 26 -3.98 14.26 5.86
CA SER A 26 -5.37 13.83 6.06
C SER A 26 -5.74 12.75 5.04
N LEU A 27 -5.08 11.58 5.13
CA LEU A 27 -5.39 10.47 4.24
C LEU A 27 -6.90 10.21 4.21
N PRO A 28 -7.51 10.15 3.01
CA PRO A 28 -8.96 9.93 2.89
C PRO A 28 -9.33 8.54 3.40
N VAL A 29 -10.54 8.42 3.94
CA VAL A 29 -11.11 7.10 4.25
C VAL A 29 -11.61 6.51 2.94
N LEU A 30 -11.05 5.35 2.55
CA LEU A 30 -11.47 4.63 1.36
C LEU A 30 -12.35 3.46 1.77
N GLN A 31 -13.46 3.29 1.08
CA GLN A 31 -14.40 2.20 1.35
C GLN A 31 -14.55 1.34 0.10
N THR A 32 -14.48 0.02 0.32
CA THR A 32 -14.70 -0.99 -0.71
C THR A 32 -15.80 -1.96 -0.24
N GLU A 33 -16.02 -3.03 -0.97
CA GLU A 33 -17.00 -4.04 -0.59
C GLU A 33 -16.71 -4.65 0.78
N ARG A 34 -15.44 -5.08 1.02
CA ARG A 34 -15.04 -5.81 2.23
C ARG A 34 -14.15 -5.00 3.18
N LEU A 35 -13.64 -3.83 2.75
CA LEU A 35 -12.59 -3.11 3.48
C LEU A 35 -12.97 -1.66 3.77
N ILE A 36 -12.37 -1.13 4.85
CA ILE A 36 -12.27 0.30 5.14
C ILE A 36 -10.79 0.61 5.34
N LEU A 37 -10.21 1.38 4.43
CA LEU A 37 -8.85 1.90 4.57
C LEU A 37 -8.94 3.27 5.26
N ARG A 38 -8.33 3.40 6.43
CA ARG A 38 -8.37 4.62 7.24
C ARG A 38 -7.02 4.92 7.88
N PRO A 39 -6.75 6.17 8.29
CA PRO A 39 -5.58 6.46 9.11
C PRO A 39 -5.50 5.54 10.33
N LEU A 40 -4.27 5.13 10.68
CA LEU A 40 -4.01 4.31 11.85
C LEU A 40 -4.36 5.05 13.14
N ARG A 41 -4.73 4.30 14.15
CA ARG A 41 -5.06 4.77 15.50
C ARG A 41 -4.21 4.05 16.53
N ARG A 42 -3.94 4.66 17.67
CA ARG A 42 -3.17 4.02 18.75
C ARG A 42 -3.74 2.68 19.22
N LYS A 43 -5.07 2.53 19.18
CA LYS A 43 -5.79 1.31 19.57
C LYS A 43 -5.61 0.16 18.60
N ASP A 44 -5.10 0.39 17.40
CA ASP A 44 -4.89 -0.65 16.38
C ASP A 44 -3.66 -1.56 16.69
N ALA A 45 -2.95 -1.26 17.78
CA ALA A 45 -1.68 -1.94 18.09
C ALA A 45 -1.81 -3.45 18.27
N ALA A 46 -2.89 -3.93 18.88
CA ALA A 46 -3.09 -5.36 19.10
C ALA A 46 -3.33 -6.09 17.77
N ASP A 47 -4.20 -5.54 16.92
CA ASP A 47 -4.51 -6.10 15.61
C ASP A 47 -3.27 -6.13 14.70
N ILE A 48 -2.51 -5.04 14.67
CA ILE A 48 -1.28 -4.98 13.87
C ILE A 48 -0.24 -5.97 14.41
N PHE A 49 -0.08 -6.05 15.72
CA PHE A 49 0.86 -6.99 16.33
C PHE A 49 0.52 -8.44 15.96
N SER A 50 -0.76 -8.81 15.91
CA SER A 50 -1.17 -10.18 15.60
C SER A 50 -0.63 -10.71 14.27
N TYR A 51 -0.48 -9.85 13.24
CA TYR A 51 0.09 -10.26 11.97
C TYR A 51 1.56 -9.81 11.79
N ALA A 52 1.94 -8.68 12.38
CA ALA A 52 3.30 -8.17 12.24
C ALA A 52 4.34 -8.98 13.05
N SER A 53 3.92 -9.79 13.99
CA SER A 53 4.77 -10.76 14.71
C SER A 53 4.92 -12.10 13.98
N ASP A 54 4.16 -12.35 12.90
CA ASP A 54 4.25 -13.57 12.10
C ASP A 54 5.49 -13.53 11.18
N PRO A 55 6.47 -14.45 11.33
CA PRO A 55 7.66 -14.50 10.47
C PRO A 55 7.33 -14.69 8.98
N GLU A 56 6.24 -15.38 8.64
CA GLU A 56 5.84 -15.55 7.24
C GLU A 56 5.37 -14.23 6.62
N VAL A 57 4.68 -13.38 7.36
CA VAL A 57 4.28 -12.04 6.90
C VAL A 57 5.50 -11.16 6.64
N THR A 58 6.54 -11.32 7.47
CA THR A 58 7.74 -10.49 7.38
C THR A 58 8.85 -11.08 6.51
N ARG A 59 8.63 -12.23 5.93
CA ARG A 59 9.63 -12.99 5.18
C ARG A 59 10.26 -12.18 4.03
N TYR A 60 9.45 -11.42 3.30
CA TYR A 60 9.86 -10.70 2.08
C TYR A 60 9.77 -9.17 2.21
N VAL A 61 9.45 -8.64 3.39
CA VAL A 61 9.44 -7.21 3.66
C VAL A 61 10.74 -6.76 4.33
N LEU A 62 11.00 -5.45 4.36
CA LEU A 62 12.26 -4.87 4.84
C LEU A 62 12.33 -4.68 6.35
N TRP A 63 11.36 -5.19 7.09
CA TRP A 63 11.31 -5.09 8.55
C TRP A 63 11.19 -6.47 9.19
N ASP A 64 11.70 -6.59 10.42
CA ASP A 64 11.69 -7.83 11.18
C ASP A 64 10.35 -8.04 11.91
N PRO A 65 9.98 -9.29 12.24
CA PRO A 65 8.79 -9.53 13.06
C PRO A 65 8.79 -8.69 14.32
N HIS A 66 7.67 -8.04 14.61
CA HIS A 66 7.53 -7.31 15.86
C HIS A 66 7.62 -8.26 17.05
N ARG A 67 8.47 -7.93 18.01
CA ARG A 67 8.73 -8.77 19.20
C ARG A 67 7.77 -8.50 20.34
N SER A 68 7.05 -7.37 20.28
CA SER A 68 6.11 -6.97 21.31
C SER A 68 5.08 -5.95 20.78
N VAL A 69 3.95 -5.86 21.48
CA VAL A 69 2.93 -4.81 21.22
C VAL A 69 3.55 -3.41 21.42
N SER A 70 4.56 -3.26 22.28
CA SER A 70 5.26 -1.98 22.48
C SER A 70 6.00 -1.53 21.23
N GLU A 71 6.63 -2.46 20.50
CA GLU A 71 7.29 -2.18 19.23
C GLU A 71 6.25 -1.76 18.16
N THR A 72 5.13 -2.46 18.07
CA THR A 72 3.99 -2.07 17.21
C THR A 72 3.47 -0.67 17.56
N ARG A 73 3.37 -0.32 18.85
CA ARG A 73 3.00 1.03 19.27
C ARG A 73 4.02 2.09 18.82
N SER A 74 5.30 1.73 18.78
CA SER A 74 6.37 2.63 18.27
C SER A 74 6.21 2.84 16.76
N TYR A 75 5.95 1.80 15.99
CA TYR A 75 5.61 1.88 14.59
C TYR A 75 4.39 2.79 14.35
N ILE A 76 3.29 2.59 15.09
CA ILE A 76 2.10 3.44 14.95
C ILE A 76 2.44 4.90 15.28
N ARG A 77 3.22 5.17 16.33
CA ARG A 77 3.66 6.54 16.65
C ARG A 77 4.45 7.19 15.51
N TYR A 78 5.30 6.41 14.85
CA TYR A 78 6.03 6.86 13.67
C TYR A 78 5.07 7.25 12.53
N ILE A 79 4.11 6.38 12.18
CA ILE A 79 3.11 6.68 11.14
C ILE A 79 2.27 7.92 11.49
N LEU A 80 1.82 8.05 12.75
CA LEU A 80 1.08 9.23 13.20
C LEU A 80 1.93 10.53 13.12
N ALA A 81 3.26 10.42 13.25
CA ALA A 81 4.15 11.57 13.05
C ALA A 81 4.27 11.93 11.55
N LEU A 82 4.26 10.96 10.64
CA LEU A 82 4.23 11.21 9.20
C LEU A 82 2.96 11.97 8.80
N TYR A 83 1.78 11.56 9.28
CA TYR A 83 0.52 12.29 9.02
C TYR A 83 0.64 13.76 9.44
N ARG A 84 1.11 14.03 10.68
CA ARG A 84 1.25 15.41 11.17
C ARG A 84 2.21 16.27 10.35
N ARG A 85 3.14 15.64 9.64
CA ARG A 85 4.14 16.31 8.78
C ARG A 85 3.71 16.38 7.31
N GLY A 86 2.54 15.82 6.95
CA GLY A 86 2.10 15.72 5.55
C GLY A 86 3.04 14.89 4.68
N LEU A 87 3.65 13.85 5.26
CA LEU A 87 4.60 12.97 4.55
C LEU A 87 3.93 11.66 4.14
N PRO A 88 4.43 10.99 3.07
CA PRO A 88 3.98 9.67 2.64
C PRO A 88 3.85 8.71 3.82
N SER A 89 2.74 7.99 3.85
CA SER A 89 2.36 7.16 4.99
C SER A 89 1.32 6.12 4.60
N SER A 90 0.88 5.31 5.56
CA SER A 90 0.05 4.13 5.30
C SER A 90 -1.33 4.22 5.94
N TRP A 91 -2.33 3.63 5.29
CA TRP A 91 -3.61 3.29 5.90
C TRP A 91 -3.52 2.00 6.72
N GLY A 92 -4.32 1.91 7.77
CA GLY A 92 -4.75 0.63 8.33
C GLY A 92 -5.93 0.09 7.51
N VAL A 93 -5.84 -1.15 7.09
CA VAL A 93 -6.89 -1.85 6.35
C VAL A 93 -7.77 -2.60 7.34
N VAL A 94 -9.00 -2.14 7.52
CA VAL A 94 -9.99 -2.75 8.40
C VAL A 94 -10.88 -3.68 7.58
N HIS A 95 -11.00 -4.93 7.99
CA HIS A 95 -11.96 -5.87 7.43
C HIS A 95 -13.35 -5.57 8.00
N ARG A 96 -14.33 -5.30 7.15
CA ARG A 96 -15.65 -4.81 7.58
C ARG A 96 -16.39 -5.76 8.50
N GLU A 97 -16.36 -7.04 8.20
CA GLU A 97 -17.08 -8.07 8.96
C GLU A 97 -16.51 -8.24 10.37
N THR A 98 -15.17 -8.26 10.50
CA THR A 98 -14.52 -8.51 11.79
C THR A 98 -14.22 -7.24 12.59
N GLY A 99 -14.24 -6.07 11.95
CA GLY A 99 -13.82 -4.78 12.53
C GLY A 99 -12.32 -4.68 12.85
N ARG A 100 -11.52 -5.72 12.57
CA ARG A 100 -10.06 -5.80 12.86
C ARG A 100 -9.23 -5.13 11.79
N VAL A 101 -8.13 -4.56 12.17
CA VAL A 101 -7.06 -4.13 11.23
C VAL A 101 -6.27 -5.36 10.80
N ILE A 102 -6.41 -5.73 9.54
CA ILE A 102 -5.83 -6.96 8.96
C ILE A 102 -4.59 -6.73 8.11
N GLY A 103 -4.17 -5.49 7.97
CA GLY A 103 -3.00 -5.14 7.17
C GLY A 103 -2.77 -3.63 7.13
N THR A 104 -1.68 -3.25 6.50
CA THR A 104 -1.37 -1.87 6.16
C THR A 104 -1.00 -1.76 4.68
N ILE A 105 -1.37 -0.65 4.06
CA ILE A 105 -1.02 -0.30 2.69
C ILE A 105 -0.76 1.20 2.62
N GLY A 106 0.21 1.66 1.85
CA GLY A 106 0.44 3.09 1.73
C GLY A 106 1.67 3.45 0.91
N PHE A 107 1.96 4.73 0.91
CA PHE A 107 3.06 5.30 0.16
C PHE A 107 4.37 5.19 0.93
N LEU A 108 5.39 4.66 0.26
CA LEU A 108 6.75 4.58 0.78
C LEU A 108 7.49 5.90 0.53
N TRP A 109 7.27 6.49 -0.63
CA TRP A 109 7.78 7.81 -1.01
C TRP A 109 6.86 8.48 -2.04
N TYR A 110 7.05 9.78 -2.24
CA TYR A 110 6.42 10.61 -3.26
C TYR A 110 7.44 11.62 -3.79
N SER A 111 7.53 11.75 -5.11
CA SER A 111 8.37 12.74 -5.80
C SER A 111 7.48 13.72 -6.55
N GLU A 112 7.44 14.97 -6.06
CA GLU A 112 6.71 16.05 -6.72
C GLU A 112 7.33 16.38 -8.08
N ALA A 113 8.66 16.43 -8.14
CA ALA A 113 9.39 16.75 -9.36
C ALA A 113 9.14 15.76 -10.50
N ASN A 114 8.92 14.48 -10.18
CA ASN A 114 8.66 13.42 -11.15
C ASN A 114 7.18 13.04 -11.24
N SER A 115 6.30 13.64 -10.43
CA SER A 115 4.90 13.23 -10.31
C SER A 115 4.75 11.72 -10.15
N SER A 116 5.59 11.13 -9.28
CA SER A 116 5.67 9.68 -9.08
C SER A 116 5.67 9.32 -7.60
N ALA A 117 5.22 8.10 -7.31
CA ALA A 117 5.18 7.57 -5.95
C ALA A 117 5.37 6.05 -5.96
N GLU A 118 5.72 5.48 -4.82
CA GLU A 118 5.76 4.04 -4.61
C GLU A 118 4.81 3.63 -3.49
N VAL A 119 4.10 2.54 -3.70
CA VAL A 119 3.24 1.91 -2.69
C VAL A 119 3.80 0.59 -2.23
N GLY A 120 3.58 0.30 -0.93
CA GLY A 120 3.87 -0.99 -0.33
C GLY A 120 2.73 -1.44 0.58
N TYR A 121 2.65 -2.73 0.83
CA TYR A 121 1.61 -3.33 1.67
C TYR A 121 2.08 -4.58 2.40
N SER A 122 1.39 -4.88 3.49
CA SER A 122 1.48 -6.16 4.19
C SER A 122 0.12 -6.52 4.77
N PHE A 123 -0.21 -7.80 4.76
CA PHE A 123 -1.50 -8.32 5.22
C PHE A 123 -1.33 -9.54 6.09
N SER A 124 -2.23 -9.71 7.05
CA SER A 124 -2.36 -10.92 7.85
C SER A 124 -2.50 -12.15 6.97
N ARG A 125 -1.77 -13.21 7.32
CA ARG A 125 -1.77 -14.48 6.60
C ARG A 125 -3.16 -15.12 6.50
N GLU A 126 -4.02 -14.91 7.49
CA GLU A 126 -5.40 -15.38 7.49
C GLU A 126 -6.21 -14.89 6.27
N PHE A 127 -5.81 -13.76 5.68
CA PHE A 127 -6.50 -13.12 4.56
C PHE A 127 -5.75 -13.25 3.21
N TRP A 128 -4.70 -14.09 3.15
CA TRP A 128 -4.00 -14.33 1.89
C TRP A 128 -4.84 -15.17 0.93
N ASN A 129 -4.61 -14.97 -0.36
CA ASN A 129 -5.31 -15.64 -1.46
C ASN A 129 -6.82 -15.37 -1.55
N MET A 130 -7.36 -14.43 -0.75
CA MET A 130 -8.78 -14.05 -0.73
C MET A 130 -9.08 -12.78 -1.57
N GLY A 131 -8.09 -12.25 -2.32
CA GLY A 131 -8.24 -11.04 -3.11
C GLY A 131 -8.21 -9.73 -2.32
N ILE A 132 -8.02 -9.78 -1.01
CA ILE A 132 -8.01 -8.61 -0.10
C ILE A 132 -6.92 -7.59 -0.49
N ALA A 133 -5.70 -8.05 -0.75
CA ALA A 133 -4.60 -7.17 -1.14
C ALA A 133 -4.88 -6.48 -2.49
N THR A 134 -5.49 -7.19 -3.45
CA THR A 134 -5.90 -6.63 -4.74
C THR A 134 -6.95 -5.55 -4.56
N GLU A 135 -8.00 -5.81 -3.77
CA GLU A 135 -9.07 -4.85 -3.48
C GLU A 135 -8.53 -3.58 -2.81
N ALA A 136 -7.63 -3.74 -1.83
CA ALA A 136 -7.00 -2.61 -1.15
C ALA A 136 -6.10 -1.79 -2.08
N LEU A 137 -5.27 -2.44 -2.91
CA LEU A 137 -4.37 -1.76 -3.83
C LEU A 137 -5.14 -1.01 -4.93
N GLN A 138 -6.22 -1.58 -5.48
CA GLN A 138 -7.10 -0.90 -6.42
C GLN A 138 -7.72 0.37 -5.84
N ALA A 139 -8.17 0.33 -4.59
CA ALA A 139 -8.71 1.51 -3.91
C ALA A 139 -7.63 2.60 -3.73
N VAL A 140 -6.40 2.22 -3.41
CA VAL A 140 -5.28 3.17 -3.27
C VAL A 140 -4.89 3.77 -4.63
N ILE A 141 -4.78 2.97 -5.69
CA ILE A 141 -4.51 3.45 -7.05
C ILE A 141 -5.57 4.48 -7.47
N SER A 142 -6.85 4.14 -7.32
CA SER A 142 -7.95 5.05 -7.66
C SER A 142 -7.89 6.36 -6.87
N SER A 143 -7.64 6.30 -5.56
CA SER A 143 -7.51 7.48 -4.71
C SER A 143 -6.31 8.34 -5.10
N ALA A 144 -5.16 7.72 -5.35
CA ALA A 144 -3.92 8.39 -5.72
C ALA A 144 -4.07 9.20 -7.01
N PHE A 145 -4.48 8.54 -8.09
CA PHE A 145 -4.67 9.20 -9.38
C PHE A 145 -5.88 10.15 -9.39
N GLY A 146 -6.88 9.89 -8.56
CA GLY A 146 -8.03 10.77 -8.38
C GLY A 146 -7.69 12.08 -7.67
N SER A 147 -6.80 12.07 -6.69
CA SER A 147 -6.57 13.17 -5.75
C SER A 147 -5.21 13.85 -5.88
N LEU A 148 -4.16 13.13 -6.30
CA LEU A 148 -2.81 13.68 -6.41
C LEU A 148 -2.45 14.05 -7.87
N PRO A 149 -1.56 15.02 -8.09
CA PRO A 149 -0.96 15.29 -9.40
C PRO A 149 0.06 14.22 -9.74
N LEU A 150 -0.39 12.96 -9.80
CA LEU A 150 0.43 11.77 -10.01
C LEU A 150 0.35 11.37 -11.48
N ASN A 151 1.51 11.08 -12.08
CA ASN A 151 1.64 10.48 -13.41
C ASN A 151 1.95 8.99 -13.34
N ARG A 152 2.70 8.57 -12.31
CA ARG A 152 3.21 7.20 -12.19
C ARG A 152 3.11 6.69 -10.75
N LEU A 153 2.59 5.50 -10.56
CA LEU A 153 2.61 4.79 -9.29
C LEU A 153 3.37 3.48 -9.44
N GLU A 154 4.39 3.31 -8.61
CA GLU A 154 5.25 2.14 -8.60
C GLU A 154 4.93 1.22 -7.43
N ALA A 155 5.32 -0.04 -7.58
CA ALA A 155 5.42 -1.01 -6.50
C ALA A 155 6.55 -2.00 -6.80
N GLN A 156 7.19 -2.50 -5.76
CA GLN A 156 8.24 -3.51 -5.89
C GLN A 156 7.98 -4.68 -4.96
N HIS A 157 8.48 -5.85 -5.35
CA HIS A 157 8.49 -7.02 -4.46
C HIS A 157 9.79 -7.80 -4.64
N ASP A 158 10.20 -8.52 -3.58
CA ASP A 158 11.26 -9.52 -3.66
C ASP A 158 10.92 -10.54 -4.76
N ILE A 159 11.85 -10.83 -5.65
CA ILE A 159 11.63 -11.75 -6.78
C ILE A 159 11.07 -13.11 -6.34
N ARG A 160 11.35 -13.53 -5.10
CA ARG A 160 10.84 -14.78 -4.48
C ARG A 160 9.37 -14.66 -4.04
N ASN A 161 8.82 -13.44 -3.95
CA ASN A 161 7.44 -13.19 -3.55
C ASN A 161 6.49 -13.08 -4.75
N ALA A 162 6.32 -14.17 -5.48
CA ALA A 162 5.43 -14.18 -6.65
C ALA A 162 3.96 -13.82 -6.32
N ALA A 163 3.53 -13.99 -5.06
CA ALA A 163 2.17 -13.64 -4.65
C ALA A 163 1.93 -12.13 -4.74
N SER A 164 2.93 -11.32 -4.32
CA SER A 164 2.84 -9.85 -4.44
C SER A 164 2.80 -9.40 -5.90
N GLY A 165 3.60 -10.03 -6.79
CA GLY A 165 3.56 -9.76 -8.22
C GLY A 165 2.17 -10.00 -8.83
N ARG A 166 1.52 -11.12 -8.47
CA ARG A 166 0.14 -11.41 -8.93
C ARG A 166 -0.90 -10.39 -8.44
N VAL A 167 -0.70 -9.79 -7.27
CA VAL A 167 -1.56 -8.71 -6.79
C VAL A 167 -1.40 -7.47 -7.66
N MET A 168 -0.16 -7.08 -7.95
CA MET A 168 0.16 -5.92 -8.80
C MET A 168 -0.40 -6.10 -10.22
N GLU A 169 -0.19 -7.28 -10.81
CA GLU A 169 -0.73 -7.65 -12.13
C GLU A 169 -2.26 -7.53 -12.18
N LYS A 170 -2.96 -8.10 -11.17
CA LYS A 170 -4.43 -8.01 -11.07
C LYS A 170 -4.95 -6.59 -10.87
N CYS A 171 -4.10 -5.68 -10.41
CA CYS A 171 -4.41 -4.25 -10.30
C CYS A 171 -4.06 -3.47 -11.57
N GLY A 172 -3.72 -4.13 -12.68
CA GLY A 172 -3.40 -3.49 -13.95
C GLY A 172 -2.00 -2.85 -13.99
N MET A 173 -1.15 -3.12 -13.01
CA MET A 173 0.23 -2.66 -13.08
C MET A 173 1.02 -3.48 -14.11
N GLN A 174 1.91 -2.83 -14.84
CA GLN A 174 2.78 -3.45 -15.83
C GLN A 174 4.12 -3.80 -15.20
N ARG A 175 4.63 -5.00 -15.48
CA ARG A 175 5.96 -5.44 -15.05
C ARG A 175 7.01 -4.80 -15.93
N GLU A 176 7.92 -4.01 -15.34
CA GLU A 176 8.96 -3.30 -16.08
C GLU A 176 10.30 -4.05 -16.14
N GLY A 177 10.65 -4.76 -15.05
CA GLY A 177 11.91 -5.49 -15.06
C GLY A 177 12.33 -6.01 -13.69
N ILE A 178 13.52 -6.59 -13.67
CA ILE A 178 14.20 -7.05 -12.46
C ILE A 178 15.33 -6.06 -12.16
N LEU A 179 15.33 -5.56 -10.93
CA LEU A 179 16.37 -4.71 -10.40
C LEU A 179 17.30 -5.57 -9.54
N ARG A 180 18.48 -5.89 -10.07
CA ARG A 180 19.44 -6.77 -9.38
C ARG A 180 20.04 -6.08 -8.17
N HIS A 181 20.10 -6.81 -7.04
CA HIS A 181 20.67 -6.34 -5.76
C HIS A 181 20.16 -4.96 -5.34
N ARG A 182 18.89 -4.69 -5.65
CA ARG A 182 18.25 -3.38 -5.47
C ARG A 182 18.17 -2.97 -4.01
N VAL A 183 17.91 -3.93 -3.14
CA VAL A 183 17.65 -3.67 -1.73
C VAL A 183 18.46 -4.63 -0.87
N LYS A 184 19.06 -4.10 0.20
CA LYS A 184 19.60 -4.93 1.27
C LYS A 184 18.45 -5.28 2.23
N ASN A 185 18.04 -6.55 2.24
CA ASN A 185 17.06 -7.08 3.15
C ASN A 185 17.75 -7.94 4.20
N LYS A 186 17.69 -7.50 5.46
CA LYS A 186 18.40 -8.17 6.56
C LYS A 186 19.90 -8.25 6.24
N ASN A 187 20.43 -9.44 5.98
CA ASN A 187 21.88 -9.64 5.74
C ASN A 187 22.21 -9.98 4.27
N GLU A 188 21.23 -9.91 3.35
CA GLU A 188 21.43 -10.23 1.94
C GLU A 188 20.99 -9.09 1.01
N TYR A 189 21.63 -8.99 -0.16
CA TYR A 189 21.13 -8.15 -1.25
C TYR A 189 20.14 -8.98 -2.07
N ILE A 190 18.94 -8.43 -2.27
CA ILE A 190 17.86 -9.11 -2.99
C ILE A 190 17.57 -8.40 -4.31
N ASP A 191 17.17 -9.21 -5.28
CA ASP A 191 16.60 -8.72 -6.52
C ASP A 191 15.13 -8.38 -6.29
N THR A 192 14.69 -7.25 -6.84
CA THR A 192 13.28 -6.88 -6.82
C THR A 192 12.71 -6.84 -8.22
N VAL A 193 11.41 -7.10 -8.33
CA VAL A 193 10.65 -6.89 -9.57
C VAL A 193 9.93 -5.57 -9.47
N LEU A 194 10.17 -4.67 -10.43
CA LEU A 194 9.52 -3.37 -10.52
C LEU A 194 8.23 -3.48 -11.35
N TRP A 195 7.18 -2.91 -10.83
CA TRP A 195 5.88 -2.75 -11.46
C TRP A 195 5.44 -1.29 -11.42
N SER A 196 4.67 -0.88 -12.41
CA SER A 196 4.10 0.47 -12.44
C SER A 196 2.72 0.50 -13.08
N VAL A 197 1.98 1.54 -12.77
CA VAL A 197 0.80 1.98 -13.51
C VAL A 197 0.92 3.47 -13.79
N LEU A 198 0.63 3.87 -15.02
CA LEU A 198 0.66 5.26 -15.46
C LEU A 198 -0.75 5.85 -15.49
N ARG A 199 -0.84 7.18 -15.44
CA ARG A 199 -2.13 7.86 -15.64
C ARG A 199 -2.77 7.48 -16.95
N SER A 200 -1.98 7.39 -18.04
CA SER A 200 -2.45 7.00 -19.37
C SER A 200 -2.99 5.56 -19.46
N ASP A 201 -2.63 4.68 -18.53
CA ASP A 201 -3.13 3.31 -18.50
C ASP A 201 -4.57 3.23 -17.92
N LEU A 202 -5.04 4.33 -17.32
CA LEU A 202 -6.32 4.40 -16.60
C LEU A 202 -7.38 5.23 -17.39
N GLU A 203 -6.97 5.91 -18.44
CA GLU A 203 -7.81 6.68 -19.39
C GLU A 203 -8.29 5.81 -20.54
#